data_0b13c3255771f6d692834129d38fc4c6
#
_entry.id   0b13c3255771f6d692834129d38fc4c6
#
_cell.length_a   1.000
_cell.length_b   1.000
_cell.length_c   1.000
_cell.angle_alpha   90.00
_cell.angle_beta   90.00
_cell.angle_gamma   90.00
#
_symmetry.space_group_name_H-M   'P 1'
#
loop_
_entity.id
_entity.type
_entity.pdbx_description
1 polymer ?
#
loop_
_entity_poly.entity_id
_entity_poly.type
_entity_poly.pdbx_seq_one_letter_code
_entity_poly.pdbx_strand_id
1 'polypeptide(L)'
;MRILSFLTVLAFAFPFLAPIPAPPESVQIRAILIDKDLTQKPVPHLALQISSADDPTAPPITMRTALDGSASVQLVRGRYRISTPSGIEYQAKRFTWAFEFTVSGQNQTIELSNDNATIDAVGPAPAPVRPPRTPTELTLLFQKYQNSVVTVWSELGHGTGFIVDARGLIVTNQHVIGLSNLISVQFDPTRKVAAKLLASDPVKDVAVLWADISAFPEALAAPIAQSENGQPAAIEGEQVFTIGSPLSQRKIITVGIVSKVEARAIISDININPGNSGGPLFNSAGEVIGITTFGEREKSGPGLAGSIRIQEMNPLVDQAAKKMREVAPPTSRLLPVEPLDSYPLDSLKVSIQKERFDLKPYLFSEGGFSVVLATPVLQYRVQEEGSIAAAKQKEKRTKENKSALETSFNPLEDLRGWAEYAGQYKPVLLIEAQPQIRQTSSSAWINGLIFTNSGYKPPATMHFVTDFYRMKLFCGKKEVEPIQPGKAPTLENVHNRSVSVTDATFVGLYSYPADAISKSCGRVTLEIYSERGPTKPVIKTLDDKTIERITADFQPYLSKK
;
A
#
# COMPACT_ATOMS: atom_id res chain seq x y z
N MET A 1 -43.92 -3.57 -91.19
CA MET A 1 -43.69 -4.49 -90.06
C MET A 1 -42.87 -3.78 -89.04
N ARG A 2 -43.52 -3.41 -87.94
CA ARG A 2 -42.95 -2.52 -86.85
C ARG A 2 -42.49 -3.47 -85.75
N ILE A 3 -41.21 -3.39 -85.36
CA ILE A 3 -40.62 -4.05 -84.20
C ILE A 3 -40.65 -3.09 -83.03
N LEU A 4 -41.37 -3.49 -81.94
CA LEU A 4 -41.47 -2.76 -80.69
C LEU A 4 -40.33 -3.22 -79.77
N SER A 5 -39.43 -2.32 -79.41
CA SER A 5 -38.37 -2.57 -78.42
C SER A 5 -38.90 -2.21 -77.02
N PHE A 6 -38.92 -3.17 -76.10
CA PHE A 6 -39.18 -2.97 -74.66
C PHE A 6 -37.87 -2.56 -73.97
N LEU A 7 -37.87 -1.41 -73.35
CA LEU A 7 -36.76 -0.93 -72.51
C LEU A 7 -37.10 -1.33 -71.06
N THR A 8 -36.36 -2.26 -70.48
CA THR A 8 -36.48 -2.65 -69.09
C THR A 8 -35.57 -1.76 -68.24
N VAL A 9 -36.17 -0.94 -67.38
CA VAL A 9 -35.42 -0.11 -66.42
C VAL A 9 -35.13 -0.95 -65.17
N LEU A 10 -33.88 -1.25 -64.96
CA LEU A 10 -33.37 -1.93 -63.75
C LEU A 10 -33.17 -0.90 -62.64
N ALA A 11 -34.04 -0.84 -61.62
CA ALA A 11 -33.84 0.01 -60.45
C ALA A 11 -32.85 -0.66 -59.52
N PHE A 12 -31.64 -0.11 -59.40
CA PHE A 12 -30.68 -0.47 -58.39
C PHE A 12 -31.12 0.13 -57.03
N ALA A 13 -31.60 -0.71 -56.15
CA ALA A 13 -31.77 -0.34 -54.74
C ALA A 13 -30.39 -0.30 -54.05
N PHE A 14 -29.88 0.87 -53.74
CA PHE A 14 -28.73 1.02 -52.86
C PHE A 14 -29.13 0.63 -51.42
N PRO A 15 -28.44 -0.31 -50.78
CA PRO A 15 -28.66 -0.53 -49.35
C PRO A 15 -28.21 0.71 -48.58
N PHE A 16 -29.10 1.28 -47.76
CA PHE A 16 -28.74 2.25 -46.77
C PHE A 16 -27.71 1.62 -45.82
N LEU A 17 -26.43 1.97 -45.97
CA LEU A 17 -25.42 1.67 -44.95
C LEU A 17 -25.82 2.45 -43.70
N ALA A 18 -26.20 1.73 -42.65
CA ALA A 18 -26.31 2.32 -41.32
C ALA A 18 -24.97 2.95 -40.93
N PRO A 19 -24.93 4.13 -40.34
CA PRO A 19 -23.68 4.78 -39.95
C PRO A 19 -22.95 3.88 -38.97
N ILE A 20 -21.67 3.59 -39.28
CA ILE A 20 -20.78 2.87 -38.38
C ILE A 20 -20.69 3.68 -37.09
N PRO A 21 -20.98 3.11 -35.92
CA PRO A 21 -20.87 3.84 -34.68
C PRO A 21 -19.43 4.33 -34.51
N ALA A 22 -19.27 5.60 -34.15
CA ALA A 22 -17.97 6.18 -33.89
C ALA A 22 -17.27 5.40 -32.77
N PRO A 23 -15.95 5.17 -32.87
CA PRO A 23 -15.23 4.46 -31.82
C PRO A 23 -15.35 5.21 -30.49
N PRO A 24 -15.40 4.50 -29.35
CA PRO A 24 -15.46 5.12 -28.05
C PRO A 24 -14.18 5.93 -27.77
N GLU A 25 -14.32 7.05 -27.12
CA GLU A 25 -13.26 7.99 -26.76
C GLU A 25 -12.97 7.92 -25.27
N SER A 26 -11.70 8.06 -24.87
CA SER A 26 -11.31 8.06 -23.47
C SER A 26 -11.60 9.43 -22.85
N VAL A 27 -12.46 9.44 -21.81
CA VAL A 27 -12.76 10.61 -21.00
C VAL A 27 -12.12 10.42 -19.63
N GLN A 28 -11.24 11.36 -19.25
CA GLN A 28 -10.65 11.41 -17.92
C GLN A 28 -11.55 12.25 -17.00
N ILE A 29 -11.75 11.78 -15.79
CA ILE A 29 -12.49 12.50 -14.75
C ILE A 29 -11.52 12.76 -13.61
N ARG A 30 -11.48 13.98 -13.10
CA ARG A 30 -10.65 14.38 -11.97
C ARG A 30 -11.51 15.05 -10.92
N ALA A 31 -11.62 14.45 -9.74
CA ALA A 31 -12.34 15.00 -8.61
C ALA A 31 -11.36 15.59 -7.59
N ILE A 32 -11.49 16.91 -7.34
CA ILE A 32 -10.64 17.67 -6.43
C ILE A 32 -11.47 18.60 -5.57
N LEU A 33 -11.04 18.84 -4.33
CA LEU A 33 -11.52 19.93 -3.49
C LEU A 33 -10.40 20.96 -3.32
N ILE A 34 -10.75 22.21 -3.42
CA ILE A 34 -9.83 23.34 -3.23
C ILE A 34 -10.10 23.91 -1.84
N ASP A 35 -9.09 23.89 -0.98
CA ASP A 35 -9.19 24.42 0.37
C ASP A 35 -9.00 25.95 0.43
N LYS A 36 -9.04 26.51 1.64
CA LYS A 36 -8.88 27.95 1.86
C LYS A 36 -7.51 28.49 1.44
N ASP A 37 -6.50 27.63 1.41
CA ASP A 37 -5.12 27.97 1.02
C ASP A 37 -4.87 27.71 -0.48
N LEU A 38 -5.95 27.52 -1.26
CA LEU A 38 -5.95 27.21 -2.68
C LEU A 38 -5.22 25.90 -3.02
N THR A 39 -5.07 25.02 -2.05
CA THR A 39 -4.47 23.70 -2.25
C THR A 39 -5.52 22.73 -2.82
N GLN A 40 -5.19 22.07 -3.93
CA GLN A 40 -6.03 21.05 -4.54
C GLN A 40 -5.86 19.72 -3.79
N LYS A 41 -6.96 19.18 -3.28
CA LYS A 41 -7.01 17.88 -2.60
C LYS A 41 -7.79 16.89 -3.46
N PRO A 42 -7.20 15.76 -3.87
CA PRO A 42 -7.93 14.74 -4.62
C PRO A 42 -9.05 14.15 -3.77
N VAL A 43 -10.16 13.78 -4.42
CA VAL A 43 -11.30 13.13 -3.78
C VAL A 43 -11.28 11.64 -4.13
N PRO A 44 -10.73 10.78 -3.27
CA PRO A 44 -10.65 9.34 -3.52
C PRO A 44 -12.01 8.66 -3.31
N HIS A 45 -12.21 7.57 -4.04
CA HIS A 45 -13.38 6.68 -3.93
C HIS A 45 -14.75 7.37 -4.08
N LEU A 46 -14.78 8.54 -4.70
CA LEU A 46 -16.03 9.24 -5.00
C LEU A 46 -16.86 8.38 -5.97
N ALA A 47 -18.07 8.04 -5.55
CA ALA A 47 -19.00 7.30 -6.42
C ALA A 47 -19.52 8.21 -7.52
N LEU A 48 -19.30 7.81 -8.77
CA LEU A 48 -19.72 8.51 -9.97
C LEU A 48 -20.77 7.70 -10.71
N GLN A 49 -21.76 8.39 -11.24
CA GLN A 49 -22.77 7.84 -12.14
C GLN A 49 -22.82 8.69 -13.41
N ILE A 50 -22.64 8.05 -14.55
CA ILE A 50 -22.66 8.69 -15.86
C ILE A 50 -23.80 8.10 -16.67
N SER A 51 -24.74 8.92 -17.09
CA SER A 51 -25.88 8.54 -17.93
C SER A 51 -25.84 9.28 -19.26
N SER A 52 -26.32 8.65 -20.33
CA SER A 52 -26.50 9.32 -21.60
C SER A 52 -27.65 10.32 -21.49
N ALA A 53 -27.42 11.55 -21.91
CA ALA A 53 -28.47 12.56 -22.04
C ALA A 53 -29.24 12.41 -23.37
N ASP A 54 -28.63 11.75 -24.35
CA ASP A 54 -29.23 11.52 -25.68
C ASP A 54 -30.05 10.20 -25.72
N ASP A 55 -29.77 9.25 -24.80
CA ASP A 55 -30.55 8.01 -24.62
C ASP A 55 -30.82 7.74 -23.12
N PRO A 56 -31.94 8.24 -22.59
CA PRO A 56 -32.32 8.02 -21.19
C PRO A 56 -32.63 6.58 -20.81
N THR A 57 -32.77 5.68 -21.79
CA THR A 57 -33.05 4.25 -21.55
C THR A 57 -31.78 3.43 -21.38
N ALA A 58 -30.64 3.97 -21.77
CA ALA A 58 -29.34 3.31 -21.57
C ALA A 58 -29.00 3.20 -20.07
N PRO A 59 -28.51 2.04 -19.61
CA PRO A 59 -28.13 1.87 -18.21
C PRO A 59 -26.98 2.83 -17.85
N PRO A 60 -27.02 3.47 -16.67
CA PRO A 60 -25.96 4.36 -16.24
C PRO A 60 -24.66 3.59 -15.96
N ILE A 61 -23.55 4.18 -16.33
CA ILE A 61 -22.21 3.67 -15.99
C ILE A 61 -21.89 4.15 -14.56
N THR A 62 -21.59 3.21 -13.66
CA THR A 62 -21.18 3.50 -12.29
C THR A 62 -19.72 3.18 -12.09
N MET A 63 -18.99 4.07 -11.43
CA MET A 63 -17.55 3.90 -11.16
C MET A 63 -17.15 4.68 -9.90
N ARG A 64 -15.90 4.53 -9.48
CA ARG A 64 -15.32 5.31 -8.38
C ARG A 64 -14.01 5.92 -8.80
N THR A 65 -13.68 7.08 -8.23
CA THR A 65 -12.36 7.67 -8.39
C THR A 65 -11.30 6.83 -7.69
N ALA A 66 -10.10 6.79 -8.26
CA ALA A 66 -8.90 6.22 -7.66
C ALA A 66 -8.42 7.06 -6.45
N LEU A 67 -7.34 6.66 -5.80
CA LEU A 67 -6.78 7.38 -4.64
C LEU A 67 -6.34 8.80 -4.98
N ASP A 68 -5.94 9.04 -6.22
CA ASP A 68 -5.55 10.34 -6.75
C ASP A 68 -6.74 11.21 -7.23
N GLY A 69 -7.97 10.77 -6.98
CA GLY A 69 -9.18 11.44 -7.42
C GLY A 69 -9.49 11.26 -8.91
N SER A 70 -8.72 10.47 -9.65
CA SER A 70 -8.93 10.24 -11.07
C SER A 70 -9.87 9.07 -11.36
N ALA A 71 -10.54 9.10 -12.50
CA ALA A 71 -11.26 7.99 -13.09
C ALA A 71 -11.21 8.11 -14.61
N SER A 72 -11.31 6.99 -15.32
CA SER A 72 -11.31 6.96 -16.79
C SER A 72 -12.48 6.13 -17.29
N VAL A 73 -13.18 6.63 -18.32
CA VAL A 73 -14.32 5.95 -18.93
C VAL A 73 -14.25 6.04 -20.43
N GLN A 74 -14.69 4.99 -21.13
CA GLN A 74 -14.81 4.98 -22.58
C GLN A 74 -16.25 5.36 -22.97
N LEU A 75 -16.43 6.44 -23.70
CA LEU A 75 -17.73 6.94 -24.11
C LEU A 75 -17.75 7.20 -25.62
N VAL A 76 -18.86 6.94 -26.27
CA VAL A 76 -19.08 7.37 -27.66
C VAL A 76 -19.40 8.88 -27.69
N ARG A 77 -19.24 9.52 -28.83
CA ARG A 77 -19.60 10.95 -28.98
C ARG A 77 -21.08 11.15 -28.68
N GLY A 78 -21.39 12.18 -27.86
CA GLY A 78 -22.76 12.45 -27.41
C GLY A 78 -22.78 13.30 -26.15
N ARG A 79 -23.97 13.58 -25.65
CA ARG A 79 -24.19 14.29 -24.41
C ARG A 79 -24.37 13.32 -23.26
N TYR A 80 -23.73 13.63 -22.15
CA TYR A 80 -23.76 12.81 -20.94
C TYR A 80 -24.02 13.67 -19.71
N ARG A 81 -24.62 13.06 -18.69
CA ARG A 81 -24.76 13.66 -17.38
C ARG A 81 -23.93 12.87 -16.39
N ILE A 82 -23.03 13.58 -15.67
CA ILE A 82 -22.32 13.02 -14.53
C ILE A 82 -23.01 13.44 -13.25
N SER A 83 -23.10 12.53 -12.27
CA SER A 83 -23.63 12.81 -10.94
C SER A 83 -22.92 12.00 -9.87
N THR A 84 -22.96 12.49 -8.63
CA THR A 84 -22.40 11.84 -7.45
C THR A 84 -23.54 11.52 -6.47
N PRO A 85 -24.06 10.29 -6.44
CA PRO A 85 -25.27 9.94 -5.69
C PRO A 85 -25.20 10.21 -4.19
N SER A 86 -24.02 10.05 -3.57
CA SER A 86 -23.82 10.26 -2.12
C SER A 86 -23.05 11.53 -1.78
N GLY A 87 -22.42 12.17 -2.76
CA GLY A 87 -21.54 13.32 -2.52
C GLY A 87 -20.35 13.00 -1.59
N ILE A 88 -19.69 14.04 -1.10
CA ILE A 88 -18.63 13.94 -0.09
C ILE A 88 -18.84 15.02 0.97
N GLU A 89 -18.58 14.68 2.23
CA GLU A 89 -18.59 15.63 3.34
C GLU A 89 -17.15 16.06 3.67
N TYR A 90 -16.92 17.36 3.63
CA TYR A 90 -15.63 17.96 3.98
C TYR A 90 -15.85 19.29 4.69
N GLN A 91 -15.20 19.50 5.84
CA GLN A 91 -15.31 20.73 6.67
C GLN A 91 -16.76 21.17 6.95
N ALA A 92 -17.61 20.23 7.39
CA ALA A 92 -19.03 20.44 7.67
C ALA A 92 -19.85 20.96 6.47
N LYS A 93 -19.42 20.67 5.27
CA LYS A 93 -20.12 20.92 4.02
C LYS A 93 -20.22 19.62 3.23
N ARG A 94 -21.34 19.44 2.55
CA ARG A 94 -21.54 18.34 1.60
C ARG A 94 -21.38 18.90 0.19
N PHE A 95 -20.51 18.26 -0.59
CA PHE A 95 -20.28 18.56 -1.99
C PHE A 95 -20.92 17.47 -2.84
N THR A 96 -21.77 17.87 -3.76
CA THR A 96 -22.39 17.00 -4.77
C THR A 96 -22.19 17.60 -6.15
N TRP A 97 -22.05 16.74 -7.14
CA TRP A 97 -21.92 17.18 -8.55
C TRP A 97 -23.03 16.55 -9.37
N ALA A 98 -23.65 17.37 -10.21
CA ALA A 98 -24.66 16.93 -11.17
C ALA A 98 -24.72 17.93 -12.33
N PHE A 99 -24.03 17.65 -13.45
CA PHE A 99 -24.05 18.50 -14.63
C PHE A 99 -23.90 17.69 -15.93
N GLU A 100 -24.21 18.33 -17.06
CA GLU A 100 -24.07 17.72 -18.37
C GLU A 100 -22.75 18.12 -19.02
N PHE A 101 -22.18 17.21 -19.80
CA PHE A 101 -20.99 17.42 -20.62
C PHE A 101 -21.15 16.75 -21.98
N THR A 102 -20.38 17.21 -22.97
CA THR A 102 -20.42 16.65 -24.32
C THR A 102 -19.07 15.99 -24.64
N VAL A 103 -19.11 14.74 -25.09
CA VAL A 103 -17.95 14.04 -25.62
C VAL A 103 -17.82 14.38 -27.11
N SER A 104 -16.81 15.19 -27.47
CA SER A 104 -16.59 15.70 -28.83
C SER A 104 -15.22 15.36 -29.43
N GLY A 105 -14.25 14.85 -28.66
CA GLY A 105 -12.88 14.54 -29.11
C GLY A 105 -12.09 13.70 -28.11
N GLN A 106 -10.92 13.23 -28.55
CA GLN A 106 -10.03 12.41 -27.74
C GLN A 106 -9.41 13.20 -26.57
N ASN A 107 -9.12 12.50 -25.46
CA ASN A 107 -8.42 13.02 -24.28
C ASN A 107 -9.11 14.20 -23.58
N GLN A 108 -10.44 14.15 -23.48
CA GLN A 108 -11.19 15.14 -22.72
C GLN A 108 -11.06 14.86 -21.23
N THR A 109 -10.83 15.91 -20.42
CA THR A 109 -10.83 15.83 -18.95
C THR A 109 -12.03 16.59 -18.40
N ILE A 110 -12.79 15.93 -17.53
CA ILE A 110 -13.92 16.50 -16.78
C ILE A 110 -13.45 16.71 -15.34
N GLU A 111 -13.41 17.94 -14.89
CA GLU A 111 -13.04 18.27 -13.51
C GLU A 111 -14.29 18.45 -12.64
N LEU A 112 -14.29 17.76 -11.49
CA LEU A 112 -15.25 17.92 -10.41
C LEU A 112 -14.54 18.68 -9.29
N SER A 113 -14.87 19.96 -9.11
CA SER A 113 -14.23 20.84 -8.13
C SER A 113 -15.26 21.63 -7.33
N ASN A 114 -14.80 22.45 -6.39
CA ASN A 114 -15.68 23.35 -5.63
C ASN A 114 -16.49 24.29 -6.54
N ASP A 115 -15.93 24.64 -7.71
CA ASP A 115 -16.52 25.64 -8.60
C ASP A 115 -17.77 25.14 -9.32
N ASN A 116 -17.91 23.82 -9.46
CA ASN A 116 -19.05 23.19 -10.12
C ASN A 116 -19.82 22.22 -9.22
N ALA A 117 -19.54 22.24 -7.90
CA ALA A 117 -20.26 21.46 -6.90
C ALA A 117 -21.49 22.23 -6.39
N THR A 118 -22.56 21.50 -6.07
CA THR A 118 -23.57 21.98 -5.14
C THR A 118 -23.06 21.78 -3.72
N ILE A 119 -23.02 22.85 -2.92
CA ILE A 119 -22.44 22.84 -1.57
C ILE A 119 -23.54 23.09 -0.56
N ASP A 120 -23.86 22.09 0.24
CA ASP A 120 -24.84 22.20 1.33
C ASP A 120 -24.13 22.24 2.68
N ALA A 121 -24.57 23.13 3.58
CA ALA A 121 -24.09 23.11 4.95
C ALA A 121 -24.62 21.87 5.68
N VAL A 122 -23.72 21.04 6.17
CA VAL A 122 -24.08 19.90 7.03
C VAL A 122 -24.21 20.44 8.44
N GLY A 123 -25.39 20.95 8.79
CA GLY A 123 -25.73 21.18 10.19
C GLY A 123 -25.81 19.85 10.93
N PRO A 124 -25.66 19.80 12.28
CA PRO A 124 -25.87 18.59 13.04
C PRO A 124 -27.36 18.21 12.91
N ALA A 125 -27.68 17.40 11.92
CA ALA A 125 -28.97 16.77 11.84
C ALA A 125 -29.12 15.85 13.04
N PRO A 126 -30.27 15.84 13.77
CA PRO A 126 -30.56 14.81 14.75
C PRO A 126 -30.42 13.47 14.01
N ALA A 127 -29.52 12.62 14.50
CA ALA A 127 -29.28 11.32 13.90
C ALA A 127 -30.64 10.61 13.76
N PRO A 128 -31.07 10.22 12.54
CA PRO A 128 -32.28 9.45 12.40
C PRO A 128 -32.09 8.18 13.20
N VAL A 129 -33.00 7.90 14.12
CA VAL A 129 -33.07 6.61 14.83
C VAL A 129 -33.33 5.56 13.76
N ARG A 130 -32.26 5.00 13.21
CA ARG A 130 -32.36 3.89 12.27
C ARG A 130 -32.82 2.66 13.06
N PRO A 131 -33.86 1.97 12.59
CA PRO A 131 -34.19 0.68 13.18
C PRO A 131 -32.93 -0.21 13.13
N PRO A 132 -32.70 -1.06 14.14
CA PRO A 132 -31.56 -1.96 14.15
C PRO A 132 -31.55 -2.77 12.86
N ARG A 133 -30.45 -2.68 12.10
CA ARG A 133 -30.31 -3.44 10.85
C ARG A 133 -30.11 -4.90 11.21
N THR A 134 -30.91 -5.76 10.62
CA THR A 134 -30.64 -7.20 10.67
C THR A 134 -29.33 -7.47 9.94
N PRO A 135 -28.33 -8.13 10.56
CA PRO A 135 -27.10 -8.50 9.90
C PRO A 135 -27.39 -9.35 8.66
N THR A 136 -26.74 -9.04 7.56
CA THR A 136 -26.76 -9.90 6.36
C THR A 136 -25.97 -11.17 6.63
N GLU A 137 -26.15 -12.22 5.83
CA GLU A 137 -25.38 -13.45 5.90
C GLU A 137 -23.86 -13.16 5.84
N LEU A 138 -23.44 -12.30 4.91
CA LEU A 138 -22.04 -11.85 4.80
C LEU A 138 -21.54 -11.16 6.08
N THR A 139 -22.38 -10.37 6.76
CA THR A 139 -22.03 -9.75 8.04
C THR A 139 -21.76 -10.80 9.11
N LEU A 140 -22.58 -11.84 9.16
CA LEU A 140 -22.42 -12.95 10.11
C LEU A 140 -21.17 -13.78 9.81
N LEU A 141 -20.90 -14.06 8.54
CA LEU A 141 -19.68 -14.74 8.10
C LEU A 141 -18.42 -13.92 8.46
N PHE A 142 -18.44 -12.61 8.23
CA PHE A 142 -17.34 -11.72 8.65
C PHE A 142 -17.11 -11.77 10.16
N GLN A 143 -18.17 -11.61 10.96
CA GLN A 143 -18.08 -11.67 12.43
C GLN A 143 -17.54 -13.00 12.91
N LYS A 144 -17.93 -14.10 12.27
CA LYS A 144 -17.49 -15.46 12.61
C LYS A 144 -16.01 -15.69 12.28
N TYR A 145 -15.58 -15.33 11.05
CA TYR A 145 -14.27 -15.73 10.55
C TYR A 145 -13.18 -14.66 10.64
N GLN A 146 -13.48 -13.44 11.07
CA GLN A 146 -12.45 -12.43 11.29
C GLN A 146 -11.34 -12.88 12.26
N ASN A 147 -11.66 -13.77 13.20
CA ASN A 147 -10.71 -14.32 14.16
C ASN A 147 -9.91 -15.52 13.63
N SER A 148 -10.23 -15.99 12.43
CA SER A 148 -9.40 -16.95 11.68
C SER A 148 -8.30 -16.25 10.88
N VAL A 149 -8.38 -14.94 10.71
CA VAL A 149 -7.49 -14.15 9.85
C VAL A 149 -6.56 -13.30 10.68
N VAL A 150 -5.30 -13.26 10.28
CA VAL A 150 -4.21 -12.58 10.99
C VAL A 150 -3.41 -11.72 10.04
N THR A 151 -2.75 -10.69 10.58
CA THR A 151 -1.72 -9.96 9.83
C THR A 151 -0.38 -10.67 10.02
N VAL A 152 0.28 -10.99 8.93
CA VAL A 152 1.64 -11.56 8.94
C VAL A 152 2.62 -10.44 8.69
N TRP A 153 3.57 -10.28 9.61
CA TRP A 153 4.66 -9.31 9.52
C TRP A 153 5.97 -10.02 9.21
N SER A 154 6.74 -9.44 8.33
CA SER A 154 8.09 -9.90 7.95
C SER A 154 9.03 -8.71 7.84
N GLU A 155 10.30 -8.96 7.57
CA GLU A 155 11.29 -7.91 7.28
C GLU A 155 10.97 -7.17 5.95
N LEU A 156 10.16 -7.74 5.07
CA LEU A 156 9.77 -7.15 3.78
C LEU A 156 8.52 -6.27 3.88
N GLY A 157 7.79 -6.33 4.98
CA GLY A 157 6.54 -5.62 5.19
C GLY A 157 5.48 -6.49 5.86
N HIS A 158 4.24 -6.38 5.40
CA HIS A 158 3.14 -7.17 5.94
C HIS A 158 2.24 -7.71 4.83
N GLY A 159 1.54 -8.77 5.18
CA GLY A 159 0.47 -9.38 4.41
C GLY A 159 -0.58 -9.97 5.34
N THR A 160 -1.42 -10.80 4.80
CA THR A 160 -2.45 -11.52 5.53
C THR A 160 -2.10 -12.99 5.64
N GLY A 161 -2.60 -13.67 6.65
CA GLY A 161 -2.59 -15.11 6.79
C GLY A 161 -3.88 -15.60 7.44
N PHE A 162 -4.10 -16.88 7.45
CA PHE A 162 -5.25 -17.47 8.13
C PHE A 162 -4.88 -18.78 8.85
N ILE A 163 -5.54 -19.00 9.97
CA ILE A 163 -5.34 -20.16 10.82
C ILE A 163 -6.02 -21.36 10.17
N VAL A 164 -5.28 -22.45 9.96
CA VAL A 164 -5.79 -23.69 9.35
C VAL A 164 -5.90 -24.84 10.33
N ASP A 165 -5.30 -24.68 11.52
CA ASP A 165 -5.23 -25.74 12.54
C ASP A 165 -5.27 -25.11 13.93
N ALA A 166 -6.03 -25.74 14.86
CA ALA A 166 -6.16 -25.27 16.24
C ALA A 166 -4.83 -25.26 17.04
N ARG A 167 -3.78 -25.90 16.52
CA ARG A 167 -2.42 -25.87 17.10
C ARG A 167 -1.63 -24.61 16.70
N GLY A 168 -2.20 -23.73 15.87
CA GLY A 168 -1.59 -22.47 15.45
C GLY A 168 -0.82 -22.53 14.14
N LEU A 169 -1.14 -23.49 13.26
CA LEU A 169 -0.66 -23.43 11.87
C LEU A 169 -1.39 -22.34 11.11
N ILE A 170 -0.63 -21.51 10.40
CA ILE A 170 -1.11 -20.35 9.67
C ILE A 170 -0.57 -20.42 8.25
N VAL A 171 -1.45 -20.27 7.27
CA VAL A 171 -1.09 -20.21 5.85
C VAL A 171 -1.03 -18.76 5.40
N THR A 172 -0.04 -18.45 4.57
CA THR A 172 0.15 -17.14 3.90
C THR A 172 0.87 -17.36 2.56
N ASN A 173 1.10 -16.29 1.79
CA ASN A 173 1.97 -16.37 0.61
C ASN A 173 3.46 -16.40 0.99
N GLN A 174 4.26 -17.08 0.14
CA GLN A 174 5.70 -17.13 0.32
C GLN A 174 6.33 -15.73 0.12
N HIS A 175 5.88 -14.95 -0.86
CA HIS A 175 6.42 -13.62 -1.12
C HIS A 175 6.18 -12.65 0.05
N VAL A 176 5.15 -12.85 0.90
CA VAL A 176 4.91 -12.06 2.11
C VAL A 176 6.03 -12.23 3.12
N ILE A 177 6.57 -13.44 3.25
CA ILE A 177 7.66 -13.73 4.18
C ILE A 177 9.03 -13.66 3.54
N GLY A 178 9.16 -13.93 2.24
CA GLY A 178 10.41 -13.96 1.50
C GLY A 178 11.46 -14.85 2.17
N LEU A 179 12.65 -14.28 2.39
CA LEU A 179 13.75 -14.89 3.13
C LEU A 179 13.88 -14.32 4.56
N SER A 180 12.80 -13.77 5.12
CA SER A 180 12.83 -13.13 6.43
C SER A 180 13.11 -14.11 7.55
N ASN A 181 13.99 -13.71 8.46
CA ASN A 181 14.29 -14.46 9.69
C ASN A 181 13.37 -14.03 10.85
N LEU A 182 12.84 -12.81 10.77
CA LEU A 182 11.97 -12.24 11.78
C LEU A 182 10.54 -12.20 11.23
N ILE A 183 9.73 -13.17 11.64
CA ILE A 183 8.34 -13.31 11.25
C ILE A 183 7.49 -13.22 12.51
N SER A 184 6.42 -12.46 12.44
CA SER A 184 5.44 -12.36 13.53
C SER A 184 4.01 -12.33 13.00
N VAL A 185 3.08 -12.70 13.87
CA VAL A 185 1.65 -12.77 13.57
C VAL A 185 0.92 -11.86 14.54
N GLN A 186 0.11 -10.97 14.00
CA GLN A 186 -0.71 -10.06 14.77
C GLN A 186 -2.19 -10.41 14.58
N PHE A 187 -2.87 -10.68 15.68
CA PHE A 187 -4.28 -11.12 15.70
C PHE A 187 -5.24 -9.95 15.77
N ASP A 188 -4.87 -8.95 16.55
CA ASP A 188 -5.64 -7.74 16.78
C ASP A 188 -4.69 -6.53 17.01
N PRO A 189 -5.23 -5.31 17.21
CA PRO A 189 -4.41 -4.12 17.40
C PRO A 189 -3.44 -4.14 18.60
N THR A 190 -3.60 -5.09 19.53
CA THR A 190 -2.85 -5.13 20.79
C THR A 190 -1.99 -6.38 20.96
N ARG A 191 -2.26 -7.44 20.19
CA ARG A 191 -1.64 -8.76 20.41
C ARG A 191 -0.92 -9.25 19.16
N LYS A 192 0.39 -9.38 19.27
CA LYS A 192 1.31 -9.88 18.26
C LYS A 192 2.30 -10.85 18.92
N VAL A 193 2.61 -11.96 18.27
CA VAL A 193 3.59 -12.96 18.71
C VAL A 193 4.54 -13.33 17.60
N ALA A 194 5.71 -13.86 17.95
CA ALA A 194 6.64 -14.43 16.99
C ALA A 194 6.07 -15.69 16.33
N ALA A 195 6.38 -15.89 15.05
CA ALA A 195 6.02 -17.08 14.31
C ALA A 195 7.26 -17.76 13.72
N LYS A 196 7.18 -19.08 13.53
CA LYS A 196 8.22 -19.89 12.89
C LYS A 196 7.77 -20.36 11.53
N LEU A 197 8.62 -20.24 10.54
CA LEU A 197 8.42 -20.85 9.22
C LEU A 197 8.66 -22.36 9.32
N LEU A 198 7.64 -23.15 9.02
CA LEU A 198 7.74 -24.60 9.03
C LEU A 198 7.90 -25.18 7.62
N ALA A 199 7.15 -24.67 6.65
CA ALA A 199 7.22 -25.09 5.26
C ALA A 199 6.99 -23.90 4.31
N SER A 200 7.60 -23.93 3.14
CA SER A 200 7.33 -22.95 2.08
C SER A 200 7.64 -23.50 0.70
N ASP A 201 6.92 -23.04 -0.29
CA ASP A 201 7.13 -23.34 -1.71
C ASP A 201 7.07 -22.03 -2.50
N PRO A 202 8.22 -21.55 -3.01
CA PRO A 202 8.27 -20.31 -3.80
C PRO A 202 7.56 -20.44 -5.16
N VAL A 203 7.49 -21.64 -5.74
CA VAL A 203 6.84 -21.87 -7.04
C VAL A 203 5.33 -21.83 -6.93
N LYS A 204 4.80 -22.30 -5.80
CA LYS A 204 3.37 -22.24 -5.47
C LYS A 204 2.98 -20.94 -4.79
N ASP A 205 3.97 -20.17 -4.35
CA ASP A 205 3.80 -18.95 -3.54
C ASP A 205 2.99 -19.19 -2.26
N VAL A 206 3.29 -20.29 -1.55
CA VAL A 206 2.62 -20.68 -0.29
C VAL A 206 3.65 -20.88 0.81
N ALA A 207 3.34 -20.42 2.01
CA ALA A 207 4.12 -20.65 3.22
C ALA A 207 3.21 -21.06 4.37
N VAL A 208 3.73 -21.91 5.26
CA VAL A 208 3.06 -22.36 6.49
C VAL A 208 3.91 -21.95 7.68
N LEU A 209 3.31 -21.13 8.53
CA LEU A 209 3.87 -20.61 9.76
C LEU A 209 3.28 -21.35 10.96
N TRP A 210 4.00 -21.30 12.07
CA TRP A 210 3.52 -21.76 13.37
C TRP A 210 3.65 -20.63 14.39
N ALA A 211 2.54 -20.24 14.99
CA ALA A 211 2.49 -19.27 16.08
C ALA A 211 1.80 -19.89 17.31
N ASP A 212 2.19 -19.45 18.50
CA ASP A 212 1.47 -19.82 19.71
C ASP A 212 0.19 -18.98 19.82
N ILE A 213 -0.96 -19.64 19.64
CA ILE A 213 -2.28 -19.01 19.69
C ILE A 213 -2.95 -19.13 21.05
N SER A 214 -2.28 -19.66 22.07
CA SER A 214 -2.86 -19.88 23.41
C SER A 214 -3.28 -18.58 24.11
N ALA A 215 -2.62 -17.47 23.78
CA ALA A 215 -2.96 -16.14 24.28
C ALA A 215 -4.18 -15.49 23.56
N PHE A 216 -4.79 -16.19 22.60
CA PHE A 216 -5.89 -15.70 21.76
C PHE A 216 -7.07 -16.68 21.78
N PRO A 217 -7.82 -16.79 22.88
CA PRO A 217 -8.88 -17.77 23.03
C PRO A 217 -9.99 -17.66 21.99
N GLU A 218 -10.13 -16.51 21.36
CA GLU A 218 -11.04 -16.26 20.24
C GLU A 218 -10.51 -16.70 18.87
N ALA A 219 -9.24 -17.15 18.78
CA ALA A 219 -8.67 -17.65 17.53
C ALA A 219 -9.42 -18.91 17.07
N LEU A 220 -9.76 -18.94 15.79
CA LEU A 220 -10.54 -19.99 15.17
C LEU A 220 -9.83 -20.47 13.90
N ALA A 221 -9.73 -21.78 13.69
CA ALA A 221 -9.30 -22.32 12.41
C ALA A 221 -10.38 -22.06 11.35
N ALA A 222 -9.97 -21.56 10.17
CA ALA A 222 -10.88 -21.35 9.05
C ALA A 222 -11.33 -22.72 8.49
N PRO A 223 -12.60 -22.90 8.16
CA PRO A 223 -13.05 -24.12 7.48
C PRO A 223 -12.48 -24.15 6.08
N ILE A 224 -11.88 -25.28 5.71
CA ILE A 224 -11.26 -25.47 4.41
C ILE A 224 -12.22 -26.28 3.54
N ALA A 225 -12.57 -25.74 2.38
CA ALA A 225 -13.41 -26.41 1.42
C ALA A 225 -12.76 -27.72 0.94
N GLN A 226 -13.53 -28.80 0.97
CA GLN A 226 -13.11 -30.09 0.47
C GLN A 226 -13.48 -30.23 -1.00
N SER A 227 -12.59 -30.81 -1.80
CA SER A 227 -12.93 -31.22 -3.16
C SER A 227 -13.69 -32.53 -3.10
N GLU A 228 -14.98 -32.51 -3.36
CA GLU A 228 -15.81 -33.69 -3.37
C GLU A 228 -15.92 -34.28 -4.78
N ASN A 229 -15.76 -35.60 -4.91
CA ASN A 229 -15.94 -36.34 -6.16
C ASN A 229 -15.19 -35.76 -7.39
N GLY A 230 -14.01 -35.15 -7.16
CA GLY A 230 -13.22 -34.52 -8.22
C GLY A 230 -13.74 -33.15 -8.68
N GLN A 231 -14.80 -32.65 -8.09
CA GLN A 231 -15.31 -31.30 -8.36
C GLN A 231 -14.41 -30.27 -7.67
N PRO A 232 -14.13 -29.12 -8.32
CA PRO A 232 -13.37 -28.05 -7.69
C PRO A 232 -14.15 -27.45 -6.53
N ALA A 233 -13.42 -27.03 -5.50
CA ALA A 233 -14.00 -26.33 -4.35
C ALA A 233 -14.59 -24.94 -4.69
N ALA A 234 -14.26 -24.40 -5.86
CA ALA A 234 -14.73 -23.12 -6.38
C ALA A 234 -15.59 -23.34 -7.62
N ILE A 235 -16.67 -22.57 -7.76
CA ILE A 235 -17.61 -22.63 -8.89
C ILE A 235 -17.65 -21.27 -9.57
N GLU A 236 -17.56 -21.25 -10.92
CA GLU A 236 -17.65 -20.01 -11.70
C GLU A 236 -19.02 -19.35 -11.52
N GLY A 237 -19.02 -18.02 -11.30
CA GLY A 237 -20.21 -17.25 -10.95
C GLY A 237 -20.56 -17.23 -9.47
N GLU A 238 -19.88 -18.01 -8.61
CA GLU A 238 -20.11 -18.01 -7.18
C GLU A 238 -19.64 -16.70 -6.53
N GLN A 239 -20.43 -16.19 -5.57
CA GLN A 239 -20.02 -15.06 -4.75
C GLN A 239 -18.90 -15.48 -3.80
N VAL A 240 -17.86 -14.65 -3.74
CA VAL A 240 -16.70 -14.86 -2.87
C VAL A 240 -16.38 -13.61 -2.06
N PHE A 241 -15.73 -13.81 -0.93
CA PHE A 241 -15.20 -12.70 -0.15
C PHE A 241 -13.82 -13.04 0.43
N THR A 242 -13.04 -12.01 0.69
CA THR A 242 -11.80 -12.13 1.45
C THR A 242 -11.82 -11.22 2.67
N ILE A 243 -11.13 -11.64 3.71
CA ILE A 243 -10.85 -10.83 4.88
C ILE A 243 -9.34 -10.64 4.93
N GLY A 244 -8.88 -9.40 4.96
CA GLY A 244 -7.46 -9.09 4.96
C GLY A 244 -7.12 -7.85 5.81
N SER A 245 -5.83 -7.51 5.86
CA SER A 245 -5.32 -6.35 6.59
C SER A 245 -4.58 -5.41 5.62
N PRO A 246 -5.29 -4.85 4.61
CA PRO A 246 -4.64 -3.97 3.64
C PRO A 246 -4.17 -2.68 4.31
N LEU A 247 -3.02 -2.16 3.86
CA LEU A 247 -2.48 -0.86 4.26
C LEU A 247 -2.35 -0.69 5.80
N SER A 248 -2.00 -1.76 6.52
CA SER A 248 -1.89 -1.77 7.99
C SER A 248 -3.19 -1.41 8.74
N GLN A 249 -4.33 -1.48 8.06
CA GLN A 249 -5.64 -1.19 8.65
C GLN A 249 -6.21 -2.41 9.39
N ARG A 250 -7.30 -2.18 10.14
CA ARG A 250 -8.08 -3.27 10.73
C ARG A 250 -8.60 -4.20 9.64
N LYS A 251 -8.90 -5.43 10.00
CA LYS A 251 -9.48 -6.46 9.10
C LYS A 251 -10.60 -5.86 8.25
N ILE A 252 -10.42 -5.93 6.93
CA ILE A 252 -11.35 -5.41 5.93
C ILE A 252 -11.90 -6.58 5.14
N ILE A 253 -13.21 -6.56 4.90
CA ILE A 253 -13.88 -7.50 4.01
C ILE A 253 -14.00 -6.89 2.61
N THR A 254 -13.68 -7.68 1.59
CA THR A 254 -13.90 -7.35 0.18
C THR A 254 -14.67 -8.48 -0.47
N VAL A 255 -15.60 -8.16 -1.37
CA VAL A 255 -16.52 -9.09 -2.01
C VAL A 255 -16.35 -9.05 -3.52
N GLY A 256 -16.55 -10.17 -4.19
CA GLY A 256 -16.55 -10.33 -5.64
C GLY A 256 -17.22 -11.62 -6.06
N ILE A 257 -16.97 -12.04 -7.30
CA ILE A 257 -17.43 -13.32 -7.86
C ILE A 257 -16.27 -14.07 -8.49
N VAL A 258 -16.37 -15.41 -8.53
CA VAL A 258 -15.45 -16.25 -9.28
C VAL A 258 -15.70 -16.06 -10.77
N SER A 259 -14.75 -15.48 -11.48
CA SER A 259 -14.86 -15.27 -12.94
C SER A 259 -14.41 -16.50 -13.71
N LYS A 260 -13.39 -17.24 -13.19
CA LYS A 260 -12.85 -18.44 -13.82
C LYS A 260 -12.12 -19.33 -12.82
N VAL A 261 -12.24 -20.64 -13.00
CA VAL A 261 -11.45 -21.64 -12.24
C VAL A 261 -10.41 -22.27 -13.17
N GLU A 262 -9.13 -22.05 -12.88
CA GLU A 262 -8.01 -22.63 -13.62
C GLU A 262 -7.36 -23.79 -12.83
N ALA A 263 -6.43 -24.50 -13.44
CA ALA A 263 -5.80 -25.68 -12.83
C ALA A 263 -5.18 -25.40 -11.45
N ARG A 264 -4.57 -24.23 -11.25
CA ARG A 264 -3.88 -23.84 -10.01
C ARG A 264 -4.36 -22.50 -9.44
N ALA A 265 -5.26 -21.79 -10.12
CA ALA A 265 -5.70 -20.46 -9.75
C ALA A 265 -7.23 -20.32 -9.82
N ILE A 266 -7.75 -19.40 -9.02
CA ILE A 266 -9.11 -18.89 -9.10
C ILE A 266 -8.99 -17.42 -9.52
N ILE A 267 -9.62 -17.06 -10.62
CA ILE A 267 -9.70 -15.68 -11.09
C ILE A 267 -11.04 -15.11 -10.63
N SER A 268 -10.99 -13.93 -10.03
CA SER A 268 -12.18 -13.22 -9.52
C SER A 268 -12.06 -11.72 -9.78
N ASP A 269 -13.16 -11.00 -9.65
CA ASP A 269 -13.21 -9.54 -9.71
C ASP A 269 -13.03 -8.86 -8.33
N ILE A 270 -12.61 -9.65 -7.32
CA ILE A 270 -12.38 -9.16 -5.98
C ILE A 270 -11.25 -8.12 -5.96
N ASN A 271 -11.45 -7.00 -5.29
CA ASN A 271 -10.40 -5.99 -5.21
C ASN A 271 -9.34 -6.39 -4.19
N ILE A 272 -8.17 -6.82 -4.68
CA ILE A 272 -7.01 -7.16 -3.85
C ILE A 272 -6.04 -5.98 -3.81
N ASN A 273 -5.87 -5.42 -2.62
CA ASN A 273 -4.89 -4.37 -2.34
C ASN A 273 -3.63 -4.94 -1.67
N PRO A 274 -2.47 -4.25 -1.75
CA PRO A 274 -1.29 -4.60 -0.97
C PRO A 274 -1.64 -4.79 0.50
N GLY A 275 -1.25 -5.94 1.08
CA GLY A 275 -1.61 -6.36 2.43
C GLY A 275 -2.71 -7.42 2.49
N ASN A 276 -3.51 -7.64 1.44
CA ASN A 276 -4.46 -8.76 1.36
C ASN A 276 -3.79 -10.08 0.95
N SER A 277 -2.60 -10.03 0.35
CA SER A 277 -1.84 -11.22 -0.08
C SER A 277 -1.66 -12.20 1.08
N GLY A 278 -1.91 -13.49 0.83
CA GLY A 278 -1.86 -14.56 1.80
C GLY A 278 -3.15 -14.76 2.59
N GLY A 279 -4.16 -13.91 2.41
CA GLY A 279 -5.45 -14.04 3.05
C GLY A 279 -6.33 -15.14 2.46
N PRO A 280 -7.38 -15.57 3.18
CA PRO A 280 -8.31 -16.58 2.69
C PRO A 280 -9.28 -15.99 1.68
N LEU A 281 -9.52 -16.70 0.57
CA LEU A 281 -10.67 -16.48 -0.29
C LEU A 281 -11.78 -17.44 0.15
N PHE A 282 -12.87 -16.91 0.66
CA PHE A 282 -14.02 -17.66 1.12
C PHE A 282 -15.09 -17.76 0.03
N ASN A 283 -15.78 -18.90 -0.03
CA ASN A 283 -17.03 -19.05 -0.76
C ASN A 283 -18.23 -18.50 0.03
N SER A 284 -19.42 -18.55 -0.56
CA SER A 284 -20.68 -18.10 0.07
C SER A 284 -21.06 -18.89 1.33
N ALA A 285 -20.60 -20.12 1.47
CA ALA A 285 -20.79 -20.94 2.69
C ALA A 285 -19.78 -20.58 3.82
N GLY A 286 -18.80 -19.72 3.54
CA GLY A 286 -17.76 -19.33 4.48
C GLY A 286 -16.62 -20.34 4.59
N GLU A 287 -16.40 -21.18 3.57
CA GLU A 287 -15.29 -22.09 3.48
C GLU A 287 -14.18 -21.51 2.62
N VAL A 288 -12.93 -21.74 2.99
CA VAL A 288 -11.77 -21.25 2.23
C VAL A 288 -11.56 -22.10 0.99
N ILE A 289 -11.65 -21.48 -0.18
CA ILE A 289 -11.46 -22.09 -1.49
C ILE A 289 -10.12 -21.70 -2.14
N GLY A 290 -9.46 -20.64 -1.64
CA GLY A 290 -8.19 -20.16 -2.18
C GLY A 290 -7.43 -19.27 -1.22
N ILE A 291 -6.19 -18.95 -1.63
CA ILE A 291 -5.28 -18.02 -0.95
C ILE A 291 -5.14 -16.81 -1.85
N THR A 292 -5.56 -15.62 -1.39
CA THR A 292 -5.44 -14.39 -2.18
C THR A 292 -3.98 -14.08 -2.43
N THR A 293 -3.63 -13.79 -3.69
CA THR A 293 -2.29 -13.37 -4.06
C THR A 293 -2.38 -12.12 -4.93
N PHE A 294 -1.28 -11.38 -5.04
CA PHE A 294 -1.25 -10.18 -5.87
C PHE A 294 -1.09 -10.62 -7.34
N GLY A 295 -2.11 -10.40 -8.17
CA GLY A 295 -1.98 -10.59 -9.61
C GLY A 295 -1.04 -9.54 -10.21
N GLU A 296 -0.18 -9.92 -11.15
CA GLU A 296 0.62 -8.98 -11.94
C GLU A 296 -0.34 -8.01 -12.67
N ARG A 297 -0.39 -6.77 -12.21
CA ARG A 297 -1.23 -5.70 -12.80
C ARG A 297 -1.01 -5.51 -14.30
N GLU A 298 0.18 -5.87 -14.81
CA GLU A 298 0.53 -5.72 -16.22
C GLU A 298 -0.08 -6.80 -17.12
N LYS A 299 -0.42 -7.99 -16.60
CA LYS A 299 -0.91 -9.12 -17.41
C LYS A 299 -2.40 -9.39 -17.26
N SER A 300 -3.01 -9.02 -16.14
CA SER A 300 -4.41 -9.37 -15.84
C SER A 300 -5.42 -8.30 -16.24
N GLY A 301 -4.99 -7.07 -16.52
CA GLY A 301 -5.88 -5.94 -16.73
C GLY A 301 -6.52 -5.44 -15.41
N PRO A 302 -7.10 -4.24 -15.39
CA PRO A 302 -7.79 -3.71 -14.22
C PRO A 302 -9.05 -4.53 -13.92
N GLY A 303 -9.22 -4.94 -12.66
CA GLY A 303 -10.42 -5.61 -12.18
C GLY A 303 -10.36 -7.14 -12.13
N LEU A 304 -9.21 -7.76 -12.42
CA LEU A 304 -9.02 -9.20 -12.24
C LEU A 304 -7.99 -9.48 -11.14
N ALA A 305 -8.34 -10.38 -10.23
CA ALA A 305 -7.50 -10.83 -9.14
C ALA A 305 -7.31 -12.34 -9.20
N GLY A 306 -6.08 -12.80 -8.95
CA GLY A 306 -5.76 -14.21 -8.84
C GLY A 306 -5.70 -14.68 -7.40
N SER A 307 -6.21 -15.88 -7.13
CA SER A 307 -6.03 -16.59 -5.87
C SER A 307 -5.51 -17.99 -6.15
N ILE A 308 -4.59 -18.47 -5.32
CA ILE A 308 -4.05 -19.83 -5.42
C ILE A 308 -5.13 -20.78 -4.93
N ARG A 309 -5.39 -21.88 -5.62
CA ARG A 309 -6.37 -22.87 -5.18
C ARG A 309 -5.97 -23.48 -3.85
N ILE A 310 -6.95 -23.70 -2.98
CA ILE A 310 -6.70 -24.13 -1.60
C ILE A 310 -5.98 -25.48 -1.50
N GLN A 311 -6.17 -26.37 -2.48
CA GLN A 311 -5.52 -27.68 -2.52
C GLN A 311 -4.00 -27.61 -2.63
N GLU A 312 -3.46 -26.51 -3.15
CA GLU A 312 -2.01 -26.30 -3.31
C GLU A 312 -1.28 -26.19 -1.97
N MET A 313 -1.99 -25.83 -0.88
CA MET A 313 -1.40 -25.75 0.45
C MET A 313 -1.29 -27.10 1.16
N ASN A 314 -2.13 -28.11 0.82
CA ASN A 314 -2.27 -29.35 1.60
C ASN A 314 -0.93 -30.07 1.85
N PRO A 315 -0.06 -30.29 0.84
CA PRO A 315 1.23 -30.93 1.07
C PRO A 315 2.13 -30.18 2.04
N LEU A 316 2.05 -28.83 2.02
CA LEU A 316 2.86 -27.96 2.87
C LEU A 316 2.33 -27.95 4.31
N VAL A 317 1.01 -27.97 4.51
CA VAL A 317 0.39 -28.10 5.83
C VAL A 317 0.75 -29.45 6.47
N ASP A 318 0.71 -30.55 5.69
CA ASP A 318 1.13 -31.88 6.15
C ASP A 318 2.62 -31.92 6.52
N GLN A 319 3.47 -31.30 5.71
CA GLN A 319 4.90 -31.16 6.00
C GLN A 319 5.12 -30.35 7.30
N ALA A 320 4.42 -29.23 7.44
CA ALA A 320 4.50 -28.38 8.63
C ALA A 320 4.02 -29.13 9.89
N ALA A 321 2.93 -29.88 9.80
CA ALA A 321 2.41 -30.67 10.91
C ALA A 321 3.40 -31.76 11.38
N LYS A 322 4.19 -32.33 10.47
CA LYS A 322 5.30 -33.25 10.84
C LYS A 322 6.43 -32.47 11.52
N LYS A 323 6.87 -31.37 10.94
CA LYS A 323 7.99 -30.55 11.44
C LYS A 323 7.70 -29.92 12.82
N MET A 324 6.43 -29.66 13.17
CA MET A 324 6.04 -29.22 14.52
C MET A 324 6.54 -30.15 15.62
N ARG A 325 6.68 -31.48 15.35
CA ARG A 325 7.14 -32.46 16.33
C ARG A 325 8.65 -32.44 16.52
N GLU A 326 9.39 -31.86 15.60
CA GLU A 326 10.85 -31.87 15.53
C GLU A 326 11.47 -30.55 16.04
N VAL A 327 10.70 -29.45 16.04
CA VAL A 327 11.18 -28.14 16.43
C VAL A 327 10.53 -27.67 17.73
N ALA A 328 11.26 -26.88 18.52
CA ALA A 328 10.71 -26.27 19.71
C ALA A 328 9.51 -25.38 19.37
N PRO A 329 8.46 -25.30 20.19
CA PRO A 329 7.31 -24.45 19.95
C PRO A 329 7.70 -22.97 19.89
N PRO A 330 6.92 -22.12 19.17
CA PRO A 330 7.07 -20.68 19.24
C PRO A 330 6.73 -20.18 20.65
N THR A 331 7.20 -19.00 20.98
CA THR A 331 6.91 -18.37 22.28
C THR A 331 5.59 -17.61 22.25
N SER A 332 4.83 -17.69 23.35
CA SER A 332 3.61 -16.88 23.59
C SER A 332 3.91 -15.44 24.01
N ARG A 333 5.20 -15.05 24.12
CA ARG A 333 5.57 -13.70 24.49
C ARG A 333 5.00 -12.70 23.50
N LEU A 334 4.26 -11.71 24.01
CA LEU A 334 3.74 -10.61 23.21
C LEU A 334 4.88 -9.70 22.75
N LEU A 335 4.84 -9.37 21.47
CA LEU A 335 5.72 -8.40 20.82
C LEU A 335 5.07 -7.01 20.83
N PRO A 336 5.86 -5.92 20.72
CA PRO A 336 5.33 -4.59 20.56
C PRO A 336 4.45 -4.48 19.31
N VAL A 337 3.40 -3.68 19.41
CA VAL A 337 2.50 -3.35 18.30
C VAL A 337 2.54 -1.86 18.03
N GLU A 338 2.16 -1.47 16.82
CA GLU A 338 2.03 -0.06 16.49
C GLU A 338 0.94 0.59 17.33
N PRO A 339 1.19 1.76 17.96
CA PRO A 339 0.19 2.46 18.73
C PRO A 339 -1.04 2.81 17.89
N LEU A 340 -2.23 2.65 18.48
CA LEU A 340 -3.49 3.05 17.84
C LEU A 340 -3.65 4.57 17.81
N ASP A 341 -3.13 5.23 18.84
CA ASP A 341 -3.21 6.68 18.98
C ASP A 341 -2.28 7.39 18.01
N SER A 342 -2.68 8.57 17.58
CA SER A 342 -1.85 9.46 16.78
C SER A 342 -0.98 10.34 17.68
N TYR A 343 0.16 10.74 17.17
CA TYR A 343 0.97 11.77 17.81
C TYR A 343 0.21 13.12 17.82
N PRO A 344 0.28 13.92 18.91
CA PRO A 344 -0.46 15.19 19.00
C PRO A 344 -0.03 16.20 17.93
N LEU A 345 -0.91 16.50 16.99
CA LEU A 345 -0.62 17.37 15.83
C LEU A 345 -0.22 18.80 16.26
N ASP A 346 -0.85 19.34 17.31
CA ASP A 346 -0.51 20.70 17.80
C ASP A 346 0.93 20.77 18.31
N SER A 347 1.44 19.69 18.91
CA SER A 347 2.83 19.60 19.35
C SER A 347 3.80 19.58 18.15
N LEU A 348 3.41 18.97 17.03
CA LEU A 348 4.20 19.01 15.79
C LEU A 348 4.25 20.41 15.21
N LYS A 349 3.11 21.11 15.15
CA LYS A 349 3.03 22.50 14.64
C LYS A 349 3.90 23.46 15.48
N VAL A 350 3.90 23.32 16.80
CA VAL A 350 4.76 24.12 17.69
C VAL A 350 6.25 23.85 17.44
N SER A 351 6.61 22.62 17.07
CA SER A 351 8.01 22.27 16.79
C SER A 351 8.60 22.99 15.58
N ILE A 352 7.77 23.40 14.60
CA ILE A 352 8.21 24.13 13.39
C ILE A 352 8.53 25.58 13.69
N GLN A 353 7.89 26.19 14.67
CA GLN A 353 8.05 27.61 14.98
C GLN A 353 9.43 27.98 15.55
N LYS A 354 10.26 26.99 15.89
CA LYS A 354 11.64 27.22 16.35
C LYS A 354 12.55 27.51 15.14
N GLU A 355 13.15 28.68 15.09
CA GLU A 355 13.93 29.20 13.95
C GLU A 355 15.16 28.35 13.54
N ARG A 356 15.75 27.58 14.45
CA ARG A 356 16.90 26.70 14.18
C ARG A 356 16.61 25.28 14.65
N PHE A 357 16.45 24.38 13.69
CA PHE A 357 16.31 22.96 13.96
C PHE A 357 17.69 22.27 13.74
N ASP A 358 18.25 21.71 14.80
CA ASP A 358 19.51 20.97 14.73
C ASP A 358 19.25 19.52 14.32
N LEU A 359 19.75 19.13 13.13
CA LEU A 359 19.64 17.77 12.60
C LEU A 359 20.68 16.81 13.20
N LYS A 360 21.76 17.32 13.79
CA LYS A 360 22.88 16.49 14.28
C LYS A 360 22.46 15.39 15.26
N PRO A 361 21.52 15.60 16.19
CA PRO A 361 21.10 14.54 17.10
C PRO A 361 20.38 13.37 16.44
N TYR A 362 19.89 13.55 15.21
CA TYR A 362 19.14 12.54 14.48
C TYR A 362 19.95 11.76 13.46
N LEU A 363 21.14 12.26 13.13
CA LEU A 363 21.94 11.75 12.02
C LEU A 363 23.36 11.41 12.48
N PHE A 364 23.83 10.23 12.15
CA PHE A 364 25.24 9.87 12.33
C PHE A 364 25.71 8.87 11.28
N SER A 365 27.02 8.71 11.16
CA SER A 365 27.62 7.69 10.32
C SER A 365 28.52 6.80 11.17
N GLU A 366 28.42 5.49 11.00
CA GLU A 366 29.21 4.52 11.75
C GLU A 366 29.43 3.25 10.93
N GLY A 367 30.67 2.76 10.85
CA GLY A 367 31.03 1.48 10.24
C GLY A 367 30.57 1.28 8.80
N GLY A 368 30.46 2.37 8.00
CA GLY A 368 29.99 2.32 6.62
C GLY A 368 28.46 2.45 6.45
N PHE A 369 27.74 2.74 7.54
CA PHE A 369 26.32 3.06 7.51
C PHE A 369 26.08 4.55 7.76
N SER A 370 25.08 5.11 7.09
CA SER A 370 24.43 6.37 7.45
C SER A 370 23.15 6.02 8.19
N VAL A 371 22.98 6.58 9.40
CA VAL A 371 21.84 6.24 10.27
C VAL A 371 21.00 7.48 10.55
N VAL A 372 19.68 7.31 10.46
CA VAL A 372 18.67 8.32 10.78
C VAL A 372 17.82 7.82 11.94
N LEU A 373 17.66 8.64 12.97
CA LEU A 373 16.71 8.43 14.08
C LEU A 373 15.50 9.32 13.85
N ALA A 374 14.49 8.83 13.13
CA ALA A 374 13.35 9.62 12.71
C ALA A 374 12.23 9.57 13.75
N THR A 375 12.06 10.67 14.49
CA THR A 375 10.90 10.92 15.36
C THR A 375 9.74 11.52 14.55
N PRO A 376 8.50 11.50 15.07
CA PRO A 376 7.39 12.21 14.44
C PRO A 376 7.69 13.71 14.22
N VAL A 377 8.44 14.33 15.11
CA VAL A 377 8.86 15.75 14.99
C VAL A 377 9.79 15.94 13.80
N LEU A 378 10.81 15.07 13.65
CA LEU A 378 11.72 15.13 12.49
C LEU A 378 10.97 14.88 11.18
N GLN A 379 10.11 13.85 11.14
CA GLN A 379 9.33 13.50 9.94
C GLN A 379 8.45 14.67 9.50
N TYR A 380 7.71 15.26 10.44
CA TYR A 380 6.86 16.41 10.18
C TYR A 380 7.66 17.61 9.67
N ARG A 381 8.82 17.89 10.28
CA ARG A 381 9.70 19.00 9.89
C ARG A 381 10.22 18.84 8.46
N VAL A 382 10.75 17.67 8.14
CA VAL A 382 11.28 17.38 6.79
C VAL A 382 10.18 17.47 5.73
N GLN A 383 8.98 17.01 6.05
CA GLN A 383 7.83 17.09 5.14
C GLN A 383 7.42 18.54 4.88
N GLU A 384 7.33 19.37 5.90
CA GLU A 384 6.98 20.79 5.78
C GLU A 384 8.05 21.59 5.02
N GLU A 385 9.33 21.39 5.34
CA GLU A 385 10.42 22.04 4.60
C GLU A 385 10.45 21.62 3.13
N GLY A 386 10.18 20.34 2.84
CA GLY A 386 10.03 19.84 1.49
C GLY A 386 8.85 20.48 0.74
N SER A 387 7.72 20.67 1.40
CA SER A 387 6.53 21.31 0.84
C SER A 387 6.78 22.78 0.55
N ILE A 388 7.42 23.50 1.44
CA ILE A 388 7.81 24.91 1.25
C ILE A 388 8.81 25.07 0.08
N ALA A 389 9.80 24.17 -0.01
CA ALA A 389 10.78 24.17 -1.09
C ALA A 389 10.13 23.89 -2.45
N ALA A 390 9.21 22.91 -2.52
CA ALA A 390 8.47 22.57 -3.71
C ALA A 390 7.56 23.74 -4.17
N ALA A 391 6.87 24.40 -3.24
CA ALA A 391 6.03 25.56 -3.52
C ALA A 391 6.86 26.73 -4.09
N LYS A 392 8.02 27.02 -3.49
CA LYS A 392 8.95 28.06 -4.00
C LYS A 392 9.50 27.73 -5.39
N GLN A 393 9.81 26.47 -5.65
CA GLN A 393 10.29 26.02 -6.95
C GLN A 393 9.18 26.11 -8.02
N LYS A 394 7.94 25.76 -7.67
CA LYS A 394 6.77 25.89 -8.55
C LYS A 394 6.51 27.38 -8.89
N GLU A 395 6.58 28.25 -7.89
CA GLU A 395 6.43 29.72 -8.09
C GLU A 395 7.52 30.28 -9.02
N LYS A 396 8.77 29.83 -8.88
CA LYS A 396 9.88 30.22 -9.76
C LYS A 396 9.67 29.73 -11.19
N ARG A 397 9.25 28.46 -11.37
CA ARG A 397 8.93 27.89 -12.70
C ARG A 397 7.73 28.56 -13.34
N THR A 398 6.72 28.95 -12.58
CA THR A 398 5.54 29.68 -13.11
C THR A 398 5.91 31.07 -13.60
N LYS A 399 6.91 31.71 -12.99
CA LYS A 399 7.44 33.03 -13.47
C LYS A 399 8.33 32.88 -14.72
N GLU A 400 9.01 31.74 -14.89
CA GLU A 400 9.95 31.51 -16.01
C GLU A 400 9.32 30.85 -17.26
N ASN A 401 8.19 30.14 -17.14
CA ASN A 401 7.61 29.39 -18.26
C ASN A 401 6.06 29.44 -18.28
N LYS A 402 5.50 30.28 -19.10
CA LYS A 402 4.06 30.30 -19.45
C LYS A 402 3.62 29.17 -20.40
N SER A 403 4.50 28.26 -20.84
CA SER A 403 4.20 27.34 -21.95
C SER A 403 4.44 25.85 -21.68
N ALA A 404 4.73 25.41 -20.45
CA ALA A 404 4.93 23.99 -20.14
C ALA A 404 4.01 23.55 -19.01
N LEU A 405 2.75 23.30 -19.33
CA LEU A 405 1.85 22.48 -18.53
C LEU A 405 2.13 21.00 -18.81
N GLU A 406 3.30 20.51 -18.45
CA GLU A 406 3.53 19.10 -18.18
C GLU A 406 3.70 18.97 -16.68
N THR A 407 2.58 18.72 -16.01
CA THR A 407 2.55 18.25 -14.64
C THR A 407 3.15 16.85 -14.63
N SER A 408 4.42 16.74 -14.29
CA SER A 408 4.99 15.45 -13.90
C SER A 408 4.24 15.01 -12.64
N PHE A 409 3.38 14.00 -12.79
CA PHE A 409 2.71 13.31 -11.70
C PHE A 409 3.77 12.78 -10.74
N ASN A 410 3.79 13.32 -9.52
CA ASN A 410 4.64 12.79 -8.44
C ASN A 410 3.73 12.06 -7.44
N PRO A 411 3.73 10.70 -7.45
CA PRO A 411 2.89 9.90 -6.54
C PRO A 411 3.13 10.20 -5.05
N LEU A 412 4.33 10.71 -4.71
CA LEU A 412 4.67 11.09 -3.34
C LEU A 412 4.05 12.44 -2.91
N GLU A 413 3.72 13.33 -3.86
CA GLU A 413 3.00 14.56 -3.57
C GLU A 413 1.55 14.28 -3.18
N ASP A 414 0.91 13.29 -3.80
CA ASP A 414 -0.45 12.87 -3.49
C ASP A 414 -0.51 12.13 -2.13
N LEU A 415 0.52 11.36 -1.78
CA LEU A 415 0.66 10.76 -0.45
C LEU A 415 0.86 11.80 0.67
N ARG A 416 1.42 12.97 0.38
CA ARG A 416 1.50 14.09 1.36
C ARG A 416 0.11 14.61 1.70
N GLY A 417 -0.75 14.83 0.71
CA GLY A 417 -2.14 15.21 0.93
C GLY A 417 -2.93 14.14 1.70
N TRP A 418 -2.64 12.87 1.48
CA TRP A 418 -3.27 11.76 2.20
C TRP A 418 -2.83 11.67 3.66
N ALA A 419 -1.54 11.87 3.98
CA ALA A 419 -1.06 11.89 5.36
C ALA A 419 -1.68 13.03 6.16
N GLU A 420 -1.91 14.18 5.53
CA GLU A 420 -2.61 15.33 6.11
C GLU A 420 -4.10 15.06 6.27
N TYR A 421 -4.73 14.37 5.32
CA TYR A 421 -6.13 13.92 5.37
C TYR A 421 -6.34 12.85 6.45
N ALA A 422 -5.41 11.91 6.59
CA ALA A 422 -5.45 10.92 7.67
C ALA A 422 -5.07 11.52 9.02
N GLY A 423 -4.39 12.68 9.05
CA GLY A 423 -4.05 13.42 10.26
C GLY A 423 -3.21 12.66 11.28
N GLN A 424 -2.47 11.61 10.84
CA GLN A 424 -1.96 10.62 11.78
C GLN A 424 -0.45 10.38 11.63
N TYR A 425 0.32 11.12 12.41
CA TYR A 425 1.70 10.73 12.68
C TYR A 425 1.71 9.68 13.78
N LYS A 426 2.24 8.50 13.48
CA LYS A 426 2.37 7.44 14.48
C LYS A 426 3.46 7.79 15.49
N PRO A 427 3.23 7.61 16.80
CA PRO A 427 4.22 7.88 17.82
C PRO A 427 5.23 6.73 17.94
N VAL A 428 5.99 6.51 16.89
CA VAL A 428 7.04 5.49 16.79
C VAL A 428 8.38 6.13 16.45
N LEU A 429 9.44 5.56 16.98
CA LEU A 429 10.80 5.89 16.58
C LEU A 429 11.17 5.02 15.37
N LEU A 430 11.42 5.64 14.22
CA LEU A 430 11.91 4.95 13.05
C LEU A 430 13.43 5.09 12.98
N ILE A 431 14.14 3.97 12.91
CA ILE A 431 15.59 3.94 12.70
C ILE A 431 15.86 3.41 11.31
N GLU A 432 16.46 4.25 10.48
CA GLU A 432 16.94 3.89 9.15
C GLU A 432 18.45 3.70 9.19
N ALA A 433 18.94 2.58 8.66
CA ALA A 433 20.36 2.28 8.50
C ALA A 433 20.65 1.99 7.04
N GLN A 434 21.23 2.96 6.34
CA GLN A 434 21.56 2.89 4.93
C GLN A 434 23.05 2.63 4.72
N PRO A 435 23.47 1.58 3.97
CA PRO A 435 24.84 1.40 3.56
C PRO A 435 25.34 2.58 2.73
N GLN A 436 26.53 3.08 3.08
CA GLN A 436 27.16 4.19 2.36
C GLN A 436 27.69 3.76 1.00
N ILE A 437 27.64 4.66 0.03
CA ILE A 437 28.17 4.48 -1.31
C ILE A 437 29.52 5.19 -1.41
N ARG A 438 30.52 4.53 -1.97
CA ARG A 438 31.83 5.13 -2.26
C ARG A 438 32.32 4.78 -3.66
N GLN A 439 33.06 5.69 -4.26
CA GLN A 439 33.79 5.41 -5.50
C GLN A 439 35.02 4.56 -5.20
N THR A 440 35.21 3.47 -5.96
CA THR A 440 36.43 2.67 -5.84
C THR A 440 37.66 3.43 -6.37
N SER A 441 38.81 3.25 -5.73
CA SER A 441 40.06 3.89 -6.15
C SER A 441 40.46 3.50 -7.57
N SER A 442 40.19 2.26 -7.98
CA SER A 442 40.46 1.77 -9.34
C SER A 442 39.58 2.46 -10.39
N SER A 443 38.28 2.63 -10.13
CA SER A 443 37.40 3.33 -11.05
C SER A 443 37.70 4.83 -11.14
N ALA A 444 38.10 5.45 -10.04
CA ALA A 444 38.56 6.84 -10.05
C ALA A 444 39.80 7.04 -10.91
N TRP A 445 40.77 6.12 -10.78
CA TRP A 445 42.02 6.16 -11.56
C TRP A 445 41.75 5.90 -13.06
N ILE A 446 40.96 4.88 -13.41
CA ILE A 446 40.56 4.57 -14.80
C ILE A 446 39.81 5.75 -15.41
N ASN A 447 38.87 6.34 -14.70
CA ASN A 447 38.10 7.50 -15.18
C ASN A 447 39.00 8.73 -15.39
N GLY A 448 40.04 8.91 -14.55
CA GLY A 448 41.04 9.92 -14.71
C GLY A 448 41.89 9.72 -15.99
N LEU A 449 42.30 8.48 -16.26
CA LEU A 449 43.05 8.14 -17.48
C LEU A 449 42.19 8.35 -18.77
N ILE A 450 40.92 7.95 -18.72
CA ILE A 450 40.02 8.16 -19.86
C ILE A 450 39.81 9.65 -20.11
N PHE A 451 39.60 10.44 -19.07
CA PHE A 451 39.43 11.89 -19.21
C PHE A 451 40.70 12.56 -19.78
N THR A 452 41.88 12.19 -19.30
CA THR A 452 43.15 12.75 -19.82
C THR A 452 43.43 12.41 -21.28
N ASN A 453 42.97 11.22 -21.73
CA ASN A 453 43.21 10.76 -23.10
C ASN A 453 42.12 11.15 -24.10
N SER A 454 40.86 11.32 -23.68
CA SER A 454 39.71 11.54 -24.57
C SER A 454 38.91 12.80 -24.28
N GLY A 455 39.16 13.48 -23.18
CA GLY A 455 38.32 14.59 -22.71
C GLY A 455 36.93 14.16 -22.24
N TYR A 456 36.60 12.84 -22.33
CA TYR A 456 35.30 12.28 -21.87
C TYR A 456 35.40 11.90 -20.40
N LYS A 457 34.46 12.38 -19.59
CA LYS A 457 34.34 12.01 -18.18
C LYS A 457 33.25 10.92 -18.05
N PRO A 458 33.65 9.64 -17.96
CA PRO A 458 32.67 8.57 -17.74
C PRO A 458 31.97 8.72 -16.39
N PRO A 459 30.75 8.16 -16.22
CA PRO A 459 30.09 8.11 -14.94
C PRO A 459 30.97 7.45 -13.87
N ALA A 460 30.95 8.01 -12.65
CA ALA A 460 31.67 7.41 -11.54
C ALA A 460 31.00 6.09 -11.13
N THR A 461 31.73 5.00 -11.15
CA THR A 461 31.24 3.72 -10.63
C THR A 461 31.32 3.74 -9.11
N MET A 462 30.18 3.56 -8.46
CA MET A 462 30.03 3.57 -7.02
C MET A 462 29.66 2.17 -6.53
N HIS A 463 30.15 1.82 -5.35
CA HIS A 463 29.84 0.56 -4.67
C HIS A 463 29.41 0.81 -3.25
N PHE A 464 28.59 -0.06 -2.71
CA PHE A 464 28.26 -0.03 -1.30
C PHE A 464 29.47 -0.45 -0.44
N VAL A 465 29.77 0.33 0.58
CA VAL A 465 30.88 0.08 1.51
C VAL A 465 30.62 -1.18 2.33
N THR A 466 29.36 -1.41 2.66
CA THR A 466 28.84 -2.54 3.45
C THR A 466 27.49 -2.95 2.94
N ASP A 467 26.93 -4.01 3.50
CA ASP A 467 25.56 -4.50 3.30
C ASP A 467 24.83 -4.50 4.63
N PHE A 468 23.49 -4.51 4.61
CA PHE A 468 22.67 -4.53 5.81
C PHE A 468 22.07 -5.92 6.00
N TYR A 469 22.26 -6.49 7.21
CA TYR A 469 21.64 -7.74 7.62
C TYR A 469 20.50 -7.53 8.64
N ARG A 470 20.82 -6.92 9.80
CA ARG A 470 19.87 -6.62 10.87
C ARG A 470 20.41 -5.51 11.77
N MET A 471 19.53 -4.96 12.64
CA MET A 471 19.96 -4.09 13.72
C MET A 471 19.29 -4.47 15.04
N LYS A 472 19.91 -4.05 16.16
CA LYS A 472 19.42 -4.22 17.52
C LYS A 472 19.61 -2.92 18.29
N LEU A 473 18.60 -2.54 19.05
CA LEU A 473 18.66 -1.39 19.95
C LEU A 473 18.67 -1.89 21.40
N PHE A 474 19.52 -1.30 22.23
CA PHE A 474 19.65 -1.64 23.64
C PHE A 474 19.41 -0.42 24.52
N CYS A 475 18.58 -0.59 25.52
CA CYS A 475 18.39 0.31 26.65
C CYS A 475 19.12 -0.28 27.88
N GLY A 476 20.29 0.23 28.18
CA GLY A 476 21.22 -0.39 29.11
C GLY A 476 21.72 -1.75 28.60
N LYS A 477 21.35 -2.81 29.31
CA LYS A 477 21.66 -4.22 28.91
C LYS A 477 20.48 -4.91 28.25
N LYS A 478 19.29 -4.30 28.24
CA LYS A 478 18.05 -4.91 27.73
C LYS A 478 17.90 -4.58 26.24
N GLU A 479 17.78 -5.60 25.40
CA GLU A 479 17.37 -5.43 24.01
C GLU A 479 15.93 -4.89 23.94
N VAL A 480 15.73 -3.85 23.14
CA VAL A 480 14.40 -3.27 22.87
C VAL A 480 13.86 -3.94 21.62
N GLU A 481 12.77 -4.67 21.78
CA GLU A 481 12.10 -5.33 20.64
C GLU A 481 11.53 -4.27 19.69
N PRO A 482 11.78 -4.38 18.39
CA PRO A 482 11.15 -3.51 17.41
C PRO A 482 9.65 -3.81 17.27
N ILE A 483 8.87 -2.78 16.97
CA ILE A 483 7.50 -2.94 16.50
C ILE A 483 7.52 -3.67 15.16
N GLN A 484 8.36 -3.19 14.24
CA GLN A 484 8.56 -3.82 12.94
C GLN A 484 10.05 -3.74 12.57
N PRO A 485 10.72 -4.89 12.41
CA PRO A 485 12.01 -4.96 11.74
C PRO A 485 11.78 -4.96 10.23
N GLY A 486 12.30 -3.97 9.51
CA GLY A 486 12.11 -3.85 8.06
C GLY A 486 13.42 -3.84 7.29
N LYS A 487 13.40 -4.44 6.09
CA LYS A 487 14.43 -4.33 5.06
C LYS A 487 13.80 -3.86 3.76
N ALA A 488 14.28 -2.76 3.21
CA ALA A 488 13.89 -2.31 1.89
C ALA A 488 15.06 -2.53 0.91
N PRO A 489 14.83 -3.06 -0.30
CA PRO A 489 15.89 -3.14 -1.29
C PRO A 489 16.31 -1.73 -1.70
N THR A 490 17.61 -1.50 -1.86
CA THR A 490 18.10 -0.28 -2.48
C THR A 490 17.75 -0.29 -3.97
N LEU A 491 17.58 0.90 -4.56
CA LEU A 491 17.34 1.01 -5.99
C LEU A 491 18.55 0.42 -6.74
N GLU A 492 18.32 -0.68 -7.44
CA GLU A 492 19.28 -1.24 -8.37
C GLU A 492 19.47 -0.29 -9.55
N ASN A 493 20.73 -0.13 -9.99
CA ASN A 493 21.08 0.57 -11.25
C ASN A 493 20.56 2.01 -11.38
N VAL A 494 20.89 2.87 -10.42
CA VAL A 494 20.75 4.32 -10.67
C VAL A 494 21.78 4.75 -11.68
N HIS A 495 21.41 4.75 -12.96
CA HIS A 495 22.19 5.34 -14.03
C HIS A 495 21.75 6.78 -14.24
N ASN A 496 22.55 7.72 -13.80
CA ASN A 496 22.43 9.10 -14.26
C ASN A 496 23.73 9.49 -15.01
N ARG A 497 23.73 10.67 -15.62
CA ARG A 497 24.90 11.17 -16.41
C ARG A 497 26.21 11.24 -15.60
N SER A 498 26.16 11.13 -14.29
CA SER A 498 27.28 11.36 -13.38
C SER A 498 27.66 10.16 -12.52
N VAL A 499 26.75 9.23 -12.24
CA VAL A 499 26.96 8.12 -11.30
C VAL A 499 26.31 6.83 -11.82
N SER A 500 27.00 5.71 -11.65
CA SER A 500 26.48 4.35 -11.86
C SER A 500 26.69 3.54 -10.58
N VAL A 501 25.63 2.98 -10.01
CA VAL A 501 25.68 2.04 -8.89
C VAL A 501 25.39 0.66 -9.44
N THR A 502 26.29 -0.29 -9.22
CA THR A 502 26.24 -1.64 -9.81
C THR A 502 25.82 -2.72 -8.81
N ASP A 503 25.84 -2.40 -7.52
CA ASP A 503 25.55 -3.36 -6.46
C ASP A 503 24.15 -3.12 -5.89
N ALA A 504 23.44 -4.20 -5.56
CA ALA A 504 22.19 -4.16 -4.80
C ALA A 504 22.48 -4.50 -3.34
N THR A 505 21.79 -3.84 -2.43
CA THR A 505 21.79 -4.15 -1.00
C THR A 505 20.47 -3.77 -0.37
N PHE A 506 20.36 -3.93 0.94
CA PHE A 506 19.18 -3.53 1.71
C PHE A 506 19.47 -2.32 2.58
N VAL A 507 18.43 -1.52 2.79
CA VAL A 507 18.35 -0.50 3.84
C VAL A 507 17.57 -1.12 5.00
N GLY A 508 18.08 -1.00 6.21
CA GLY A 508 17.35 -1.37 7.43
C GLY A 508 16.37 -0.25 7.80
N LEU A 509 15.12 -0.60 8.03
CA LEU A 509 14.07 0.35 8.38
C LEU A 509 13.24 -0.22 9.55
N TYR A 510 13.68 0.04 10.78
CA TYR A 510 13.08 -0.53 11.98
C TYR A 510 12.26 0.51 12.73
N SER A 511 11.04 0.15 13.12
CA SER A 511 10.22 0.98 14.00
C SER A 511 10.23 0.45 15.43
N TYR A 512 10.32 1.37 16.39
CA TYR A 512 10.40 1.08 17.81
C TYR A 512 9.33 1.87 18.58
N PRO A 513 8.96 1.42 19.82
CA PRO A 513 8.07 2.19 20.69
C PRO A 513 8.60 3.59 21.00
N ALA A 514 7.71 4.51 21.31
CA ALA A 514 8.03 5.91 21.64
C ALA A 514 9.03 6.08 22.80
N ASP A 515 9.08 5.12 23.72
CA ASP A 515 9.94 5.09 24.90
C ASP A 515 11.21 4.23 24.72
N ALA A 516 11.47 3.77 23.49
CA ALA A 516 12.62 2.92 23.17
C ALA A 516 13.96 3.57 23.51
N ILE A 517 14.05 4.90 23.38
CA ILE A 517 15.20 5.72 23.78
C ILE A 517 14.74 6.70 24.86
N SER A 518 15.30 6.59 26.06
CA SER A 518 14.97 7.48 27.16
C SER A 518 16.18 7.68 28.09
N LYS A 519 16.14 8.75 28.89
CA LYS A 519 17.18 9.02 29.92
C LYS A 519 17.28 7.91 30.97
N SER A 520 16.20 7.18 31.22
CA SER A 520 16.18 6.07 32.18
C SER A 520 17.00 4.86 31.73
N CYS A 521 17.36 4.77 30.44
CA CYS A 521 18.22 3.71 29.91
C CYS A 521 19.67 3.81 30.45
N GLY A 522 20.10 5.00 30.89
CA GLY A 522 21.49 5.30 31.22
C GLY A 522 22.39 5.27 29.98
N ARG A 523 22.53 4.12 29.37
CA ARG A 523 23.27 3.95 28.11
C ARG A 523 22.36 3.40 27.02
N VAL A 524 22.36 4.01 25.84
CA VAL A 524 21.65 3.52 24.66
C VAL A 524 22.66 3.11 23.61
N THR A 525 22.54 1.88 23.10
CA THR A 525 23.46 1.32 22.12
C THR A 525 22.71 0.76 20.93
N LEU A 526 23.15 1.12 19.73
CA LEU A 526 22.68 0.54 18.47
C LEU A 526 23.76 -0.38 17.91
N GLU A 527 23.38 -1.62 17.61
CA GLU A 527 24.21 -2.62 16.94
C GLU A 527 23.68 -2.83 15.52
N ILE A 528 24.53 -2.66 14.50
CA ILE A 528 24.19 -2.89 13.10
C ILE A 528 25.05 -4.02 12.57
N TYR A 529 24.42 -5.02 12.00
CA TYR A 529 25.07 -6.22 11.48
C TYR A 529 25.03 -6.21 9.95
N SER A 530 26.13 -6.66 9.33
CA SER A 530 26.22 -6.91 7.89
C SER A 530 26.02 -8.39 7.56
N GLU A 531 25.61 -8.72 6.35
CA GLU A 531 25.52 -10.12 5.88
C GLU A 531 26.90 -10.79 5.83
N ARG A 532 27.96 -10.02 5.53
CA ARG A 532 29.36 -10.51 5.52
C ARG A 532 29.91 -10.76 6.92
N GLY A 533 29.28 -10.19 7.94
CA GLY A 533 29.68 -10.34 9.34
C GLY A 533 28.49 -10.44 10.29
N PRO A 534 27.63 -11.46 10.17
CA PRO A 534 26.35 -11.52 10.89
C PRO A 534 26.49 -11.69 12.41
N THR A 535 27.70 -11.94 12.91
CA THR A 535 28.00 -12.09 14.34
C THR A 535 28.84 -10.94 14.91
N LYS A 536 29.33 -10.01 14.06
CA LYS A 536 30.21 -8.90 14.46
C LYS A 536 29.52 -7.58 14.13
N PRO A 537 28.78 -6.97 15.06
CA PRO A 537 28.10 -5.72 14.80
C PRO A 537 29.04 -4.53 14.78
N VAL A 538 28.67 -3.53 14.01
CA VAL A 538 29.10 -2.15 14.23
C VAL A 538 28.30 -1.62 15.43
N ILE A 539 28.99 -1.10 16.44
CA ILE A 539 28.37 -0.68 17.69
C ILE A 539 28.46 0.84 17.84
N LYS A 540 27.31 1.49 17.95
CA LYS A 540 27.19 2.92 18.24
C LYS A 540 26.55 3.14 19.59
N THR A 541 27.23 3.79 20.50
CA THR A 541 26.63 4.38 21.72
C THR A 541 26.13 5.77 21.37
N LEU A 542 24.86 6.03 21.64
CA LEU A 542 24.26 7.35 21.46
C LEU A 542 24.77 8.31 22.54
N ASP A 543 25.02 9.56 22.16
CA ASP A 543 25.41 10.59 23.09
C ASP A 543 24.19 11.18 23.83
N ASP A 544 24.46 11.89 24.93
CA ASP A 544 23.43 12.46 25.79
C ASP A 544 22.53 13.45 25.04
N LYS A 545 23.08 14.23 24.10
CA LYS A 545 22.30 15.20 23.29
C LYS A 545 21.28 14.50 22.40
N THR A 546 21.69 13.41 21.77
CA THR A 546 20.79 12.56 20.97
C THR A 546 19.68 11.98 21.85
N ILE A 547 20.03 11.38 23.01
CA ILE A 547 19.05 10.79 23.93
C ILE A 547 18.08 11.85 24.45
N GLU A 548 18.59 13.04 24.86
CA GLU A 548 17.78 14.15 25.30
C GLU A 548 16.81 14.64 24.24
N ARG A 549 17.31 14.78 23.01
CA ARG A 549 16.49 15.25 21.88
C ARG A 549 15.37 14.28 21.55
N ILE A 550 15.70 12.99 21.39
CA ILE A 550 14.69 11.95 21.08
C ILE A 550 13.65 11.86 22.21
N THR A 551 14.11 11.88 23.48
CA THR A 551 13.20 11.87 24.65
C THR A 551 12.27 13.09 24.63
N ALA A 552 12.79 14.28 24.37
CA ALA A 552 12.00 15.51 24.31
C ALA A 552 10.96 15.49 23.18
N ASP A 553 11.31 14.90 22.03
CA ASP A 553 10.39 14.77 20.91
C ASP A 553 9.20 13.87 21.24
N PHE A 554 9.37 12.82 22.04
CA PHE A 554 8.27 11.95 22.44
C PHE A 554 7.52 12.40 23.70
N GLN A 555 8.04 13.36 24.46
CA GLN A 555 7.42 13.83 25.70
C GLN A 555 5.95 14.26 25.54
N PRO A 556 5.54 15.01 24.48
CA PRO A 556 4.14 15.42 24.32
C PRO A 556 3.16 14.25 24.17
N TYR A 557 3.63 13.12 23.67
CA TYR A 557 2.83 11.90 23.54
C TYR A 557 2.83 11.10 24.85
N LEU A 558 4.00 10.89 25.45
CA LEU A 558 4.15 10.08 26.65
C LEU A 558 3.51 10.72 27.88
N SER A 559 3.45 12.06 27.97
CA SER A 559 2.79 12.76 29.08
C SER A 559 1.26 12.71 29.04
N LYS A 560 0.65 12.26 27.95
CA LYS A 560 -0.80 12.07 27.82
C LYS A 560 -1.27 10.66 28.19
N LYS A 561 -0.34 9.72 28.34
CA LYS A 561 -0.56 8.36 28.85
C LYS A 561 -0.42 8.30 30.36
#